data_297bcbc17ad2ac4e0e51373f3b00f0d2
#
_entry.id   297bcbc17ad2ac4e0e51373f3b00f0d2
#
_cell.length_a   1.000
_cell.length_b   1.000
_cell.length_c   1.000
_cell.angle_alpha   90.00
_cell.angle_beta   90.00
_cell.angle_gamma   90.00
#
_symmetry.space_group_name_H-M   'P 1'
#
loop_
_entity.id
_entity.type
_entity.pdbx_description
1 polymer ?
#
loop_
_entity_poly.entity_id
_entity_poly.type
_entity_poly.pdbx_seq_one_letter_code
_entity_poly.pdbx_strand_id
1 'polypeptide(L)'
;ISTASGQLIGGYGMRRPGGTTQPFELVEGQRVGDVTLRAWKYCSVGGTVLDRYGGPIVETRVTLLRAEIVAGHRRYRVGPTTMTDDRGMYRISRVEPGEYTTYLPYSQVTVPVDVQAAYDTASAQGQATRLEFERKYGLDSTGVNGSGMRIGEHVLVRASNSYGASGQTGPSFLSPPPDANGRVSVYPMTFYPGVTALPEAATFTVESGQDRAGTDISTQLVPGFQISGRVVGIEGPAPIITVRLVAQNATDADNEDGVETAKTVTNATGEFTFLGVPSGSYLLRVARVPSTTRPTTMTAVTVGGTTMFTVVDDSNLPPLPLPEAPTESQSMPLVIGDQDIRSLTVQLQRGPRLSGRLAYDGSSPQLTADQLVRATINLDSIDGRVFPGATGKGQFEANGQFRTLGLLPGRYLIRLGGNLAGWSVDSVSVGGKNLPDQPIAIADTDISGVVVTLTDRVGSIGGSVRDGRGGGTDPNAAVLVFPASSALWQDTSANPRRLKSTRVSTRGTYQIDNLPAGDYIVVAIDDRFTADWQRPQRLESLARLGTRVTFSAADRKTLDLTTQVVR
;
A
#
# COMPACT_ATOMS: atom_id res chain seq x y z
N ILE A 1 -1.80 -6.19 -24.04
CA ILE A 1 -2.38 -7.42 -24.64
C ILE A 1 -2.06 -8.58 -23.72
N SER A 2 -3.04 -9.16 -22.99
CA SER A 2 -2.81 -10.39 -22.22
C SER A 2 -3.01 -11.60 -23.13
N THR A 3 -2.01 -12.46 -23.15
CA THR A 3 -2.14 -13.73 -23.89
C THR A 3 -2.80 -14.78 -22.99
N ALA A 4 -3.78 -15.50 -23.53
CA ALA A 4 -4.42 -16.64 -22.85
C ALA A 4 -3.44 -17.78 -22.52
N SER A 5 -2.20 -17.70 -23.00
CA SER A 5 -1.17 -18.76 -22.92
C SER A 5 -0.24 -18.67 -21.69
N GLY A 6 -0.58 -17.88 -20.65
CA GLY A 6 0.23 -17.84 -19.43
C GLY A 6 1.57 -17.12 -19.56
N GLN A 7 1.69 -16.20 -20.51
CA GLN A 7 2.85 -15.33 -20.66
C GLN A 7 2.57 -13.96 -20.06
N LEU A 8 3.57 -13.39 -19.44
CA LEU A 8 3.54 -12.00 -18.97
C LEU A 8 3.55 -11.08 -20.17
N ILE A 9 2.69 -10.06 -20.17
CA ILE A 9 2.74 -9.07 -21.23
C ILE A 9 3.88 -8.13 -21.00
N GLY A 10 4.65 -7.98 -22.06
CA GLY A 10 5.56 -6.89 -22.22
C GLY A 10 4.90 -5.73 -22.97
N GLY A 11 5.51 -4.57 -22.91
CA GLY A 11 5.25 -3.43 -23.77
C GLY A 11 6.31 -3.35 -24.87
N TYR A 12 6.06 -2.46 -25.83
CA TYR A 12 7.05 -2.13 -26.85
C TYR A 12 8.35 -1.63 -26.20
N GLY A 13 9.48 -2.15 -26.64
CA GLY A 13 10.79 -1.78 -26.14
C GLY A 13 11.13 -2.20 -24.71
N MET A 14 10.22 -2.86 -23.97
CA MET A 14 10.53 -3.37 -22.63
C MET A 14 11.71 -4.35 -22.67
N ARG A 15 12.63 -4.25 -21.71
CA ARG A 15 13.83 -5.09 -21.64
C ARG A 15 13.87 -6.02 -20.43
N ARG A 16 12.98 -5.82 -19.49
CA ARG A 16 12.80 -6.64 -18.28
C ARG A 16 11.32 -6.75 -17.91
N PRO A 17 10.92 -7.78 -17.18
CA PRO A 17 9.58 -7.86 -16.60
C PRO A 17 9.28 -6.64 -15.73
N GLY A 18 8.09 -6.07 -15.85
CA GLY A 18 7.71 -4.86 -15.12
C GLY A 18 8.51 -3.59 -15.46
N GLY A 19 9.32 -3.62 -16.53
CA GLY A 19 10.07 -2.48 -17.01
C GLY A 19 9.20 -1.42 -17.67
N THR A 20 9.77 -0.24 -17.93
CA THR A 20 9.09 0.85 -18.65
C THR A 20 8.99 0.54 -20.14
N THR A 21 7.87 0.89 -20.75
CA THR A 21 7.69 0.84 -22.21
C THR A 21 8.48 1.96 -22.88
N GLN A 22 8.85 1.75 -24.13
CA GLN A 22 9.49 2.76 -24.95
C GLN A 22 8.43 3.52 -25.75
N PRO A 23 8.31 4.84 -25.61
CA PRO A 23 7.38 5.62 -26.41
C PRO A 23 7.88 5.72 -27.87
N PHE A 24 6.95 5.73 -28.81
CA PHE A 24 7.20 6.12 -30.20
C PHE A 24 6.08 7.07 -30.68
N GLU A 25 6.45 7.99 -31.54
CA GLU A 25 5.52 8.96 -32.12
C GLU A 25 5.03 8.47 -33.49
N LEU A 26 3.74 8.62 -33.72
CA LEU A 26 3.12 8.40 -35.02
C LEU A 26 2.61 9.73 -35.55
N VAL A 27 2.99 10.07 -36.78
CA VAL A 27 2.41 11.18 -37.50
C VAL A 27 1.25 10.69 -38.39
N GLU A 28 0.36 11.59 -38.77
CA GLU A 28 -0.80 11.27 -39.58
C GLU A 28 -0.39 10.55 -40.87
N GLY A 29 -1.05 9.42 -41.16
CA GLY A 29 -0.75 8.57 -42.33
C GLY A 29 0.48 7.67 -42.20
N GLN A 30 1.27 7.80 -41.12
CA GLN A 30 2.44 6.95 -40.90
C GLN A 30 2.03 5.52 -40.51
N ARG A 31 2.66 4.55 -41.16
CA ARG A 31 2.57 3.13 -40.79
C ARG A 31 3.88 2.69 -40.16
N VAL A 32 3.79 2.07 -38.97
CA VAL A 32 4.90 1.44 -38.30
C VAL A 32 4.74 -0.07 -38.45
N GLY A 33 5.62 -0.71 -39.22
CA GLY A 33 5.73 -2.15 -39.33
C GLY A 33 6.72 -2.71 -38.33
N ASP A 34 6.79 -4.02 -38.21
CA ASP A 34 7.79 -4.79 -37.45
C ASP A 34 7.86 -4.43 -35.94
N VAL A 35 6.73 -4.09 -35.34
CA VAL A 35 6.65 -3.83 -33.90
C VAL A 35 6.80 -5.16 -33.15
N THR A 36 7.96 -5.34 -32.50
CA THR A 36 8.20 -6.52 -31.68
C THR A 36 7.85 -6.26 -30.23
N LEU A 37 6.92 -7.06 -29.72
CA LEU A 37 6.56 -7.08 -28.31
C LEU A 37 7.25 -8.26 -27.61
N ARG A 38 8.00 -7.99 -26.55
CA ARG A 38 8.55 -9.05 -25.71
C ARG A 38 7.54 -9.46 -24.65
N ALA A 39 7.33 -10.76 -24.52
CA ALA A 39 6.58 -11.37 -23.45
C ALA A 39 7.48 -12.27 -22.62
N TRP A 40 7.37 -12.17 -21.31
CA TRP A 40 8.09 -13.03 -20.37
C TRP A 40 7.14 -14.10 -19.84
N LYS A 41 7.68 -15.31 -19.64
CA LYS A 41 6.92 -16.38 -19.00
C LYS A 41 6.76 -16.07 -17.51
N TYR A 42 5.55 -16.32 -17.01
CA TYR A 42 5.33 -16.37 -15.57
C TYR A 42 6.17 -17.49 -14.95
N CYS A 43 6.52 -17.29 -13.70
CA CYS A 43 7.18 -18.25 -12.85
C CYS A 43 6.14 -19.03 -12.02
N SER A 44 6.59 -20.07 -11.34
CA SER A 44 5.86 -20.71 -10.26
C SER A 44 6.76 -20.90 -9.05
N VAL A 45 6.15 -20.90 -7.87
CA VAL A 45 6.82 -21.14 -6.59
C VAL A 45 6.05 -22.23 -5.86
N GLY A 46 6.75 -23.26 -5.38
CA GLY A 46 6.14 -24.37 -4.70
C GLY A 46 7.00 -24.94 -3.58
N GLY A 47 6.35 -25.60 -2.66
CA GLY A 47 6.95 -26.23 -1.50
C GLY A 47 5.93 -27.01 -0.71
N THR A 48 6.29 -27.39 0.50
CA THR A 48 5.45 -28.15 1.43
C THR A 48 5.36 -27.42 2.76
N VAL A 49 4.20 -27.43 3.38
CA VAL A 49 3.99 -26.93 4.73
C VAL A 49 3.92 -28.12 5.69
N LEU A 50 4.83 -28.13 6.64
CA LEU A 50 4.99 -29.23 7.59
C LEU A 50 4.85 -28.72 9.04
N ASP A 51 4.33 -29.57 9.91
CA ASP A 51 4.41 -29.37 11.33
C ASP A 51 5.82 -29.71 11.87
N ARG A 52 6.06 -29.46 13.15
CA ARG A 52 7.34 -29.76 13.80
C ARG A 52 7.72 -31.24 13.83
N TYR A 53 6.77 -32.14 13.54
CA TYR A 53 7.00 -33.60 13.50
C TYR A 53 7.15 -34.12 12.06
N GLY A 54 7.10 -33.23 11.07
CA GLY A 54 7.15 -33.59 9.65
C GLY A 54 5.79 -33.99 9.07
N GLY A 55 4.72 -33.85 9.82
CA GLY A 55 3.36 -34.08 9.33
C GLY A 55 2.90 -32.93 8.39
N PRO A 56 2.17 -33.24 7.30
CA PRO A 56 1.69 -32.21 6.38
C PRO A 56 0.60 -31.35 7.02
N ILE A 57 0.66 -30.04 6.78
CA ILE A 57 -0.41 -29.09 7.14
C ILE A 57 -1.23 -28.82 5.88
N VAL A 58 -2.45 -29.33 5.89
CA VAL A 58 -3.37 -29.31 4.74
C VAL A 58 -4.30 -28.11 4.79
N GLU A 59 -4.86 -27.72 3.63
CA GLU A 59 -5.84 -26.63 3.51
C GLU A 59 -5.40 -25.32 4.19
N THR A 60 -4.09 -25.08 4.28
CA THR A 60 -3.56 -23.85 4.83
C THR A 60 -3.14 -22.90 3.72
N ARG A 61 -3.33 -21.59 3.98
CA ARG A 61 -2.99 -20.57 3.00
C ARG A 61 -1.49 -20.30 3.00
N VAL A 62 -0.91 -20.27 1.80
CA VAL A 62 0.45 -19.82 1.57
C VAL A 62 0.42 -18.61 0.66
N THR A 63 1.12 -17.56 1.03
CA THR A 63 1.15 -16.29 0.31
C THR A 63 2.59 -15.89 0.00
N LEU A 64 2.81 -15.32 -1.17
CA LEU A 64 4.09 -14.69 -1.54
C LEU A 64 4.14 -13.25 -1.01
N LEU A 65 5.31 -12.87 -0.52
CA LEU A 65 5.68 -11.48 -0.27
C LEU A 65 6.77 -11.08 -1.26
N ARG A 66 6.51 -10.07 -2.07
CA ARG A 66 7.48 -9.53 -3.02
C ARG A 66 8.30 -8.43 -2.36
N ALA A 67 9.62 -8.55 -2.41
CA ALA A 67 10.51 -7.50 -1.95
C ALA A 67 10.59 -6.37 -2.99
N GLU A 68 10.31 -5.15 -2.57
CA GLU A 68 10.33 -3.94 -3.40
C GLU A 68 11.02 -2.79 -2.65
N ILE A 69 11.44 -1.76 -3.38
CA ILE A 69 11.95 -0.53 -2.79
C ILE A 69 10.87 0.53 -2.87
N VAL A 70 10.42 0.99 -1.72
CA VAL A 70 9.42 2.05 -1.58
C VAL A 70 10.01 3.15 -0.69
N ALA A 71 10.01 4.37 -1.16
CA ALA A 71 10.56 5.53 -0.44
C ALA A 71 12.03 5.34 0.02
N GLY A 72 12.83 4.57 -0.72
CA GLY A 72 14.21 4.23 -0.37
C GLY A 72 14.36 3.11 0.68
N HIS A 73 13.25 2.53 1.15
CA HIS A 73 13.24 1.43 2.11
C HIS A 73 12.85 0.12 1.43
N ARG A 74 13.42 -0.99 1.90
CA ARG A 74 12.97 -2.31 1.49
C ARG A 74 11.63 -2.61 2.14
N ARG A 75 10.63 -2.93 1.34
CA ARG A 75 9.28 -3.28 1.76
C ARG A 75 8.86 -4.61 1.14
N TYR A 76 7.88 -5.24 1.73
CA TYR A 76 7.32 -6.48 1.23
C TYR A 76 5.86 -6.27 0.86
N ARG A 77 5.57 -6.40 -0.43
CA ARG A 77 4.21 -6.32 -0.94
C ARG A 77 3.56 -7.70 -0.95
N VAL A 78 2.35 -7.78 -0.43
CA VAL A 78 1.54 -8.99 -0.46
C VAL A 78 1.21 -9.35 -1.91
N GLY A 79 1.55 -10.56 -2.30
CA GLY A 79 1.40 -11.10 -3.65
C GLY A 79 0.36 -12.23 -3.75
N PRO A 80 0.51 -13.08 -4.78
CA PRO A 80 -0.40 -14.20 -5.00
C PRO A 80 -0.42 -15.20 -3.85
N THR A 81 -1.54 -15.88 -3.71
CA THR A 81 -1.80 -16.86 -2.66
C THR A 81 -2.33 -18.18 -3.23
N THR A 82 -2.13 -19.26 -2.50
CA THR A 82 -2.71 -20.57 -2.78
C THR A 82 -3.02 -21.31 -1.48
N MET A 83 -3.62 -22.50 -1.58
CA MET A 83 -3.85 -23.39 -0.44
C MET A 83 -2.98 -24.64 -0.58
N THR A 84 -2.58 -25.23 0.54
CA THR A 84 -1.92 -26.56 0.52
C THR A 84 -2.94 -27.66 0.21
N ASP A 85 -2.49 -28.70 -0.48
CA ASP A 85 -3.25 -29.91 -0.76
C ASP A 85 -3.24 -30.91 0.44
N ASP A 86 -3.77 -32.10 0.21
CA ASP A 86 -3.85 -33.21 1.18
C ASP A 86 -2.48 -33.75 1.64
N ARG A 87 -1.40 -33.38 0.97
CA ARG A 87 -0.01 -33.71 1.32
C ARG A 87 0.74 -32.53 1.90
N GLY A 88 0.05 -31.41 2.15
CA GLY A 88 0.67 -30.15 2.58
C GLY A 88 1.45 -29.45 1.47
N MET A 89 1.36 -29.92 0.21
CA MET A 89 2.07 -29.30 -0.91
C MET A 89 1.31 -28.09 -1.44
N TYR A 90 2.07 -27.08 -1.90
CA TYR A 90 1.48 -25.91 -2.52
C TYR A 90 2.24 -25.51 -3.79
N ARG A 91 1.53 -24.85 -4.70
CA ARG A 91 2.10 -24.25 -5.90
C ARG A 91 1.38 -22.94 -6.23
N ILE A 92 2.13 -21.86 -6.22
CA ILE A 92 1.66 -20.53 -6.63
C ILE A 92 2.09 -20.31 -8.07
N SER A 93 1.12 -20.17 -8.96
CA SER A 93 1.33 -19.94 -10.39
C SER A 93 1.24 -18.45 -10.74
N ARG A 94 1.62 -18.09 -11.94
CA ARG A 94 1.57 -16.72 -12.49
C ARG A 94 2.32 -15.71 -11.63
N VAL A 95 3.47 -16.13 -11.11
CA VAL A 95 4.37 -15.27 -10.35
C VAL A 95 5.22 -14.47 -11.33
N GLU A 96 5.33 -13.17 -11.12
CA GLU A 96 6.26 -12.33 -11.89
C GLU A 96 7.70 -12.60 -11.48
N PRO A 97 8.69 -12.47 -12.36
CA PRO A 97 10.08 -12.52 -11.97
C PRO A 97 10.40 -11.46 -10.90
N GLY A 98 11.19 -11.84 -9.89
CA GLY A 98 11.50 -10.93 -8.79
C GLY A 98 12.07 -11.64 -7.56
N GLU A 99 12.26 -10.87 -6.49
CA GLU A 99 12.71 -11.35 -5.18
C GLU A 99 11.51 -11.54 -4.24
N TYR A 100 11.44 -12.69 -3.59
CA TYR A 100 10.29 -13.10 -2.80
C TYR A 100 10.69 -13.81 -1.50
N THR A 101 9.75 -13.88 -0.58
CA THR A 101 9.65 -14.90 0.46
C THR A 101 8.22 -15.46 0.48
N THR A 102 8.02 -16.65 1.03
CA THR A 102 6.69 -17.22 1.28
C THR A 102 6.36 -17.12 2.76
N TYR A 103 5.08 -17.04 3.07
CA TYR A 103 4.63 -17.07 4.46
C TYR A 103 3.24 -17.69 4.60
N LEU A 104 2.98 -18.16 5.80
CA LEU A 104 1.66 -18.59 6.25
C LEU A 104 1.02 -17.40 6.97
N PRO A 105 0.05 -16.72 6.37
CA PRO A 105 -0.64 -15.65 7.04
C PRO A 105 -1.47 -16.23 8.20
N TYR A 106 -1.34 -15.60 9.34
CA TYR A 106 -2.21 -15.88 10.45
C TYR A 106 -3.00 -14.63 10.78
N SER A 107 -4.28 -14.69 10.58
CA SER A 107 -5.19 -13.63 11.02
C SER A 107 -6.48 -14.27 11.51
N GLN A 108 -6.96 -13.81 12.64
CA GLN A 108 -8.24 -14.24 13.19
C GLN A 108 -9.09 -13.05 13.59
N VAL A 109 -10.39 -13.24 13.55
CA VAL A 109 -11.34 -12.23 13.97
C VAL A 109 -12.16 -12.79 15.12
N THR A 110 -12.22 -12.03 16.19
CA THR A 110 -13.11 -12.32 17.33
C THR A 110 -14.26 -11.32 17.29
N VAL A 111 -15.49 -11.81 17.17
CA VAL A 111 -16.69 -10.97 17.09
C VAL A 111 -17.59 -11.25 18.30
N PRO A 112 -18.05 -10.22 19.04
CA PRO A 112 -19.08 -10.39 20.06
C PRO A 112 -20.38 -10.91 19.43
N VAL A 113 -21.08 -11.81 20.13
CA VAL A 113 -22.30 -12.45 19.61
C VAL A 113 -23.41 -11.44 19.31
N ASP A 114 -23.53 -10.39 20.11
CA ASP A 114 -24.49 -9.30 19.88
C ASP A 114 -24.19 -8.50 18.61
N VAL A 115 -22.92 -8.23 18.34
CA VAL A 115 -22.49 -7.56 17.11
C VAL A 115 -22.72 -8.45 15.89
N GLN A 116 -22.42 -9.75 16.00
CA GLN A 116 -22.71 -10.71 14.94
C GLN A 116 -24.22 -10.76 14.64
N ALA A 117 -25.05 -10.84 15.66
CA ALA A 117 -26.51 -10.86 15.48
C ALA A 117 -27.04 -9.56 14.85
N ALA A 118 -26.49 -8.41 15.22
CA ALA A 118 -26.85 -7.13 14.61
C ALA A 118 -26.45 -7.07 13.13
N TYR A 119 -25.26 -7.58 12.79
CA TYR A 119 -24.80 -7.68 11.40
C TYR A 119 -25.66 -8.64 10.57
N ASP A 120 -26.01 -9.81 11.11
CA ASP A 120 -26.84 -10.80 10.45
C ASP A 120 -28.25 -10.23 10.18
N THR A 121 -28.78 -9.47 11.13
CA THR A 121 -30.05 -8.74 10.97
C THR A 121 -29.98 -7.72 9.84
N ALA A 122 -28.93 -6.90 9.81
CA ALA A 122 -28.72 -5.93 8.75
C ALA A 122 -28.54 -6.60 7.37
N SER A 123 -27.86 -7.74 7.34
CA SER A 123 -27.65 -8.54 6.13
C SER A 123 -28.95 -9.16 5.61
N ALA A 124 -29.81 -9.64 6.50
CA ALA A 124 -31.13 -10.19 6.16
C ALA A 124 -32.08 -9.13 5.58
N GLN A 125 -31.90 -7.85 5.96
CA GLN A 125 -32.67 -6.72 5.41
C GLN A 125 -32.19 -6.29 4.02
N GLY A 126 -31.06 -6.80 3.56
CA GLY A 126 -30.53 -6.58 2.22
C GLY A 126 -29.17 -5.90 2.19
N GLN A 127 -28.58 -5.93 0.99
CA GLN A 127 -27.21 -5.45 0.78
C GLN A 127 -27.01 -3.97 1.17
N ALA A 128 -27.99 -3.11 0.89
CA ALA A 128 -27.89 -1.69 1.21
C ALA A 128 -27.78 -1.45 2.72
N THR A 129 -28.62 -2.12 3.52
CA THR A 129 -28.61 -2.00 4.99
C THR A 129 -27.32 -2.56 5.58
N ARG A 130 -26.83 -3.68 5.03
CA ARG A 130 -25.53 -4.24 5.42
C ARG A 130 -24.38 -3.26 5.15
N LEU A 131 -24.29 -2.69 3.94
CA LEU A 131 -23.26 -1.72 3.59
C LEU A 131 -23.36 -0.46 4.44
N GLU A 132 -24.56 -0.03 4.79
CA GLU A 132 -24.75 1.09 5.72
C GLU A 132 -24.24 0.75 7.13
N PHE A 133 -24.52 -0.45 7.63
CA PHE A 133 -23.97 -0.94 8.89
C PHE A 133 -22.44 -0.97 8.86
N GLU A 134 -21.86 -1.59 7.84
CA GLU A 134 -20.40 -1.65 7.65
C GLU A 134 -19.78 -0.26 7.64
N ARG A 135 -20.36 0.67 6.88
CA ARG A 135 -19.91 2.05 6.79
C ARG A 135 -20.05 2.81 8.11
N LYS A 136 -21.19 2.66 8.79
CA LYS A 136 -21.47 3.36 10.05
C LYS A 136 -20.51 2.98 11.15
N TYR A 137 -20.13 1.72 11.20
CA TYR A 137 -19.32 1.16 12.27
C TYR A 137 -17.86 0.90 11.88
N GLY A 138 -17.48 1.20 10.63
CA GLY A 138 -16.13 0.98 10.14
C GLY A 138 -15.73 -0.50 10.05
N LEU A 139 -16.73 -1.38 9.98
CA LEU A 139 -16.52 -2.80 9.78
C LEU A 139 -16.23 -3.07 8.29
N ASP A 140 -15.31 -3.96 8.03
CA ASP A 140 -15.19 -4.59 6.72
C ASP A 140 -15.90 -5.95 6.73
N SER A 141 -16.47 -6.34 5.60
CA SER A 141 -17.19 -7.60 5.45
C SER A 141 -16.34 -8.85 5.71
N THR A 142 -15.03 -8.73 5.72
CA THR A 142 -14.11 -9.86 5.85
C THR A 142 -14.07 -10.45 7.27
N GLY A 143 -14.49 -9.68 8.27
CA GLY A 143 -14.44 -10.10 9.67
C GLY A 143 -15.72 -10.66 10.23
N VAL A 144 -16.88 -10.35 9.64
CA VAL A 144 -18.20 -10.67 10.23
C VAL A 144 -18.93 -11.76 9.43
N ASN A 145 -18.50 -12.06 8.20
CA ASN A 145 -19.16 -13.00 7.28
C ASN A 145 -18.62 -14.43 7.41
N GLY A 146 -18.58 -15.04 8.55
CA GLY A 146 -18.08 -16.40 8.60
C GLY A 146 -18.81 -17.30 9.61
N SER A 147 -18.99 -18.55 9.24
CA SER A 147 -19.25 -19.61 10.19
C SER A 147 -18.02 -19.78 11.08
N GLY A 148 -18.05 -19.16 12.26
CA GLY A 148 -16.99 -19.26 13.25
C GLY A 148 -17.33 -20.24 14.36
N MET A 149 -16.36 -20.49 15.22
CA MET A 149 -16.54 -21.28 16.42
C MET A 149 -17.00 -20.38 17.56
N ARG A 150 -18.16 -20.68 18.17
CA ARG A 150 -18.62 -19.94 19.33
C ARG A 150 -17.81 -20.35 20.58
N ILE A 151 -17.24 -19.37 21.25
CA ILE A 151 -16.52 -19.54 22.52
C ILE A 151 -17.08 -18.53 23.51
N GLY A 152 -17.94 -18.97 24.41
CA GLY A 152 -18.65 -18.08 25.33
C GLY A 152 -19.53 -17.07 24.59
N GLU A 153 -19.32 -15.80 24.87
CA GLU A 153 -20.04 -14.66 24.26
C GLU A 153 -19.36 -14.12 23.00
N HIS A 154 -18.45 -14.90 22.40
CA HIS A 154 -17.71 -14.50 21.20
C HIS A 154 -17.79 -15.58 20.13
N VAL A 155 -17.67 -15.15 18.87
CA VAL A 155 -17.47 -16.01 17.71
C VAL A 155 -16.05 -15.79 17.20
N LEU A 156 -15.26 -16.86 17.17
CA LEU A 156 -13.93 -16.87 16.59
C LEU A 156 -14.02 -17.27 15.13
N VAL A 157 -13.66 -16.35 14.25
CA VAL A 157 -13.65 -16.54 12.80
C VAL A 157 -12.21 -16.45 12.33
N ARG A 158 -11.76 -17.36 11.49
CA ARG A 158 -10.50 -17.18 10.81
C ARG A 158 -10.70 -16.21 9.64
N ALA A 159 -9.98 -15.11 9.63
CA ALA A 159 -10.03 -14.18 8.51
C ALA A 159 -9.42 -14.84 7.28
N SER A 160 -10.24 -15.05 6.25
CA SER A 160 -9.73 -15.32 4.93
C SER A 160 -9.44 -13.98 4.28
N ASN A 161 -8.19 -13.55 4.21
CA ASN A 161 -7.80 -12.37 3.44
C ASN A 161 -8.03 -12.67 1.95
N SER A 162 -9.24 -12.40 1.46
CA SER A 162 -9.59 -12.52 0.05
C SER A 162 -9.11 -11.26 -0.68
N TYR A 163 -7.82 -11.19 -0.99
CA TYR A 163 -7.39 -10.41 -2.14
C TYR A 163 -7.39 -11.32 -3.36
N GLY A 164 -8.38 -11.16 -4.21
CA GLY A 164 -8.43 -11.83 -5.51
C GLY A 164 -9.69 -12.64 -5.73
N ALA A 165 -10.37 -12.21 -6.77
CA ALA A 165 -11.55 -12.76 -7.40
C ALA A 165 -11.73 -14.28 -7.25
N SER A 166 -12.93 -14.60 -6.89
CA SER A 166 -13.66 -15.86 -6.88
C SER A 166 -13.97 -16.35 -5.46
N GLY A 167 -15.21 -16.13 -5.08
CA GLY A 167 -15.83 -16.57 -3.83
C GLY A 167 -15.83 -18.08 -3.60
N GLN A 168 -14.67 -18.63 -3.36
CA GLN A 168 -14.56 -19.95 -2.76
C GLN A 168 -14.31 -19.77 -1.26
N THR A 169 -15.39 -19.73 -0.51
CA THR A 169 -15.38 -20.07 0.92
C THR A 169 -15.11 -21.56 1.05
N GLY A 170 -13.84 -21.96 0.91
CA GLY A 170 -13.44 -23.29 1.35
C GLY A 170 -13.45 -23.35 2.88
N PRO A 171 -13.62 -24.53 3.48
CA PRO A 171 -13.52 -24.69 4.92
C PRO A 171 -12.14 -24.20 5.35
N SER A 172 -12.13 -23.08 6.08
CA SER A 172 -10.91 -22.58 6.69
C SER A 172 -10.39 -23.65 7.63
N PHE A 173 -9.08 -23.92 7.59
CA PHE A 173 -8.42 -24.80 8.55
C PHE A 173 -8.84 -24.36 9.96
N LEU A 174 -9.68 -25.15 10.59
CA LEU A 174 -10.18 -24.88 11.93
C LEU A 174 -9.01 -25.09 12.90
N SER A 175 -8.73 -24.08 13.72
CA SER A 175 -7.89 -24.30 14.90
C SER A 175 -8.47 -25.50 15.67
N PRO A 176 -7.63 -26.33 16.28
CA PRO A 176 -8.13 -27.37 17.18
C PRO A 176 -9.15 -26.80 18.16
N PRO A 177 -10.17 -27.56 18.56
CA PRO A 177 -11.09 -27.09 19.57
C PRO A 177 -10.33 -26.65 20.82
N PRO A 178 -10.85 -25.68 21.59
CA PRO A 178 -10.24 -25.25 22.83
C PRO A 178 -9.97 -26.46 23.75
N ASP A 179 -8.88 -26.40 24.51
CA ASP A 179 -8.58 -27.39 25.52
C ASP A 179 -9.63 -27.36 26.66
N ALA A 180 -9.47 -28.25 27.65
CA ALA A 180 -10.37 -28.32 28.80
C ALA A 180 -10.46 -27.01 29.61
N ASN A 181 -9.49 -26.11 29.46
CA ASN A 181 -9.45 -24.79 30.11
C ASN A 181 -10.00 -23.68 29.18
N GLY A 182 -10.50 -24.03 27.99
CA GLY A 182 -11.00 -23.07 27.00
C GLY A 182 -9.91 -22.36 26.21
N ARG A 183 -8.64 -22.80 26.28
CA ARG A 183 -7.50 -22.20 25.57
C ARG A 183 -7.46 -22.69 24.12
N VAL A 184 -7.34 -21.77 23.20
CA VAL A 184 -7.20 -22.04 21.77
C VAL A 184 -5.72 -22.24 21.44
N SER A 185 -5.40 -23.29 20.67
CA SER A 185 -4.08 -23.45 20.07
C SER A 185 -4.09 -22.97 18.64
N VAL A 186 -3.03 -22.28 18.20
CA VAL A 186 -2.99 -21.61 16.91
C VAL A 186 -1.66 -21.85 16.20
N TYR A 187 -1.68 -21.83 14.86
CA TYR A 187 -0.46 -21.71 14.07
C TYR A 187 -0.13 -20.24 13.95
N PRO A 188 1.03 -19.77 14.43
CA PRO A 188 1.41 -18.37 14.32
C PRO A 188 1.73 -18.02 12.86
N MET A 189 1.72 -16.72 12.53
CA MET A 189 2.28 -16.24 11.28
C MET A 189 3.72 -16.74 11.15
N THR A 190 4.00 -17.48 10.07
CA THR A 190 5.29 -18.15 9.88
C THR A 190 5.83 -17.84 8.49
N PHE A 191 7.05 -17.33 8.41
CA PHE A 191 7.77 -17.01 7.17
C PHE A 191 8.77 -18.12 6.83
N TYR A 192 9.05 -18.28 5.55
CA TYR A 192 10.04 -19.22 5.05
C TYR A 192 11.43 -18.98 5.67
N PRO A 193 12.14 -20.04 6.15
CA PRO A 193 11.75 -21.45 6.12
C PRO A 193 10.97 -21.94 7.37
N GLY A 194 10.70 -21.11 8.36
CA GLY A 194 9.99 -21.48 9.59
C GLY A 194 10.19 -20.47 10.72
N VAL A 195 10.47 -19.21 10.39
CA VAL A 195 10.67 -18.12 11.34
C VAL A 195 9.40 -17.32 11.54
N THR A 196 9.25 -16.67 12.69
CA THR A 196 8.06 -15.86 13.00
C THR A 196 8.29 -14.36 12.81
N ALA A 197 9.51 -13.94 12.47
CA ALA A 197 9.87 -12.54 12.20
C ALA A 197 10.23 -12.34 10.73
N LEU A 198 9.58 -11.39 10.07
CA LEU A 198 9.81 -11.09 8.64
C LEU A 198 11.28 -10.70 8.34
N PRO A 199 12.00 -9.94 9.18
CA PRO A 199 13.42 -9.65 8.93
C PRO A 199 14.34 -10.89 8.92
N GLU A 200 13.92 -11.98 9.55
CA GLU A 200 14.66 -13.25 9.60
C GLU A 200 14.29 -14.19 8.45
N ALA A 201 13.26 -13.84 7.69
CA ALA A 201 12.78 -14.65 6.56
C ALA A 201 13.85 -14.78 5.47
N ALA A 202 14.06 -16.00 5.01
CA ALA A 202 14.89 -16.23 3.84
C ALA A 202 14.18 -15.74 2.58
N THR A 203 14.93 -15.05 1.71
CA THR A 203 14.41 -14.62 0.41
C THR A 203 15.05 -15.41 -0.72
N PHE A 204 14.35 -15.47 -1.84
CA PHE A 204 14.81 -16.13 -3.06
C PHE A 204 14.39 -15.33 -4.28
N THR A 205 15.20 -15.40 -5.33
CA THR A 205 14.89 -14.80 -6.62
C THR A 205 14.27 -15.84 -7.53
N VAL A 206 13.26 -15.44 -8.32
CA VAL A 206 12.63 -16.25 -9.35
C VAL A 206 12.82 -15.57 -10.69
N GLU A 207 13.43 -16.28 -11.65
CA GLU A 207 13.69 -15.81 -13.00
C GLU A 207 12.56 -16.19 -13.95
N SER A 208 12.45 -15.47 -15.08
CA SER A 208 11.38 -15.67 -16.07
C SER A 208 11.28 -17.13 -16.55
N GLY A 209 10.10 -17.71 -16.36
CA GLY A 209 9.81 -19.10 -16.72
C GLY A 209 10.34 -20.14 -15.74
N GLN A 210 10.94 -19.73 -14.64
CA GLN A 210 11.46 -20.65 -13.62
C GLN A 210 10.31 -21.26 -12.83
N ASP A 211 10.42 -22.58 -12.58
CA ASP A 211 9.63 -23.31 -11.60
C ASP A 211 10.50 -23.52 -10.35
N ARG A 212 10.26 -22.73 -9.32
CA ARG A 212 10.99 -22.77 -8.05
C ARG A 212 10.29 -23.72 -7.09
N ALA A 213 10.89 -24.86 -6.84
CA ALA A 213 10.46 -25.81 -5.81
C ALA A 213 11.32 -25.68 -4.53
N GLY A 214 10.91 -26.35 -3.46
CA GLY A 214 11.67 -26.44 -2.21
C GLY A 214 11.61 -25.18 -1.34
N THR A 215 10.53 -24.42 -1.44
CA THR A 215 10.27 -23.33 -0.49
C THR A 215 9.42 -23.87 0.67
N ASP A 216 9.94 -24.89 1.37
CA ASP A 216 9.22 -25.58 2.42
C ASP A 216 9.15 -24.74 3.70
N ILE A 217 7.99 -24.72 4.35
CA ILE A 217 7.76 -23.97 5.60
C ILE A 217 7.46 -24.96 6.72
N SER A 218 8.22 -24.86 7.82
CA SER A 218 7.93 -25.58 9.03
C SER A 218 7.25 -24.68 10.04
N THR A 219 6.12 -25.11 10.62
CA THR A 219 5.41 -24.36 11.66
C THR A 219 4.93 -25.29 12.76
N GLN A 220 4.43 -24.73 13.86
CA GLN A 220 3.92 -25.51 14.97
C GLN A 220 2.74 -24.82 15.66
N LEU A 221 1.86 -25.63 16.23
CA LEU A 221 0.83 -25.13 17.12
C LEU A 221 1.45 -24.54 18.38
N VAL A 222 1.02 -23.34 18.74
CA VAL A 222 1.39 -22.65 19.97
C VAL A 222 0.15 -22.29 20.77
N PRO A 223 0.24 -22.13 22.09
CA PRO A 223 -0.86 -21.62 22.89
C PRO A 223 -1.26 -20.21 22.43
N GLY A 224 -2.55 -19.98 22.30
CA GLY A 224 -3.12 -18.66 22.07
C GLY A 224 -3.64 -18.09 23.39
N PHE A 225 -3.43 -16.79 23.59
CA PHE A 225 -3.83 -16.07 24.79
C PHE A 225 -5.03 -15.17 24.52
N GLN A 226 -5.80 -14.94 25.58
CA GLN A 226 -6.91 -14.00 25.53
C GLN A 226 -6.44 -12.61 25.92
N ILE A 227 -6.84 -11.61 25.13
CA ILE A 227 -6.62 -10.20 25.46
C ILE A 227 -7.99 -9.55 25.52
N SER A 228 -8.35 -8.95 26.64
CA SER A 228 -9.62 -8.25 26.80
C SER A 228 -9.44 -6.88 27.44
N GLY A 229 -10.35 -5.98 27.09
CA GLY A 229 -10.30 -4.61 27.57
C GLY A 229 -11.46 -3.78 27.10
N ARG A 230 -11.30 -2.46 27.22
CA ARG A 230 -12.30 -1.48 26.79
C ARG A 230 -11.65 -0.37 25.97
N VAL A 231 -12.32 0.04 24.91
CA VAL A 231 -11.98 1.25 24.14
C VAL A 231 -12.86 2.38 24.63
N VAL A 232 -12.21 3.48 24.98
CA VAL A 232 -12.85 4.72 25.43
C VAL A 232 -12.54 5.81 24.42
N GLY A 233 -13.57 6.35 23.77
CA GLY A 233 -13.46 7.51 22.88
C GLY A 233 -13.52 8.82 23.66
N ILE A 234 -13.54 9.93 22.94
CA ILE A 234 -13.60 11.28 23.54
C ILE A 234 -14.92 11.50 24.28
N GLU A 235 -16.02 10.93 23.79
CA GLU A 235 -17.36 11.12 24.34
C GLU A 235 -17.79 9.97 25.28
N GLY A 236 -16.90 9.05 25.60
CA GLY A 236 -17.18 7.89 26.43
C GLY A 236 -16.87 6.55 25.74
N PRO A 237 -17.52 5.44 26.13
CA PRO A 237 -17.26 4.13 25.52
C PRO A 237 -17.39 4.17 24.00
N ALA A 238 -16.49 3.51 23.30
CA ALA A 238 -16.48 3.46 21.83
C ALA A 238 -17.11 2.15 21.32
N PRO A 239 -18.43 2.11 21.05
CA PRO A 239 -19.11 0.89 20.59
C PRO A 239 -18.78 0.62 19.11
N ILE A 240 -18.75 -0.66 18.77
CA ILE A 240 -18.65 -1.19 17.41
C ILE A 240 -17.51 -0.52 16.63
N ILE A 241 -16.32 -0.54 17.22
CA ILE A 241 -15.08 -0.07 16.57
C ILE A 241 -14.10 -1.24 16.44
N THR A 242 -13.43 -1.30 15.32
CA THR A 242 -12.43 -2.34 15.06
C THR A 242 -11.15 -2.09 15.85
N VAL A 243 -10.69 -3.10 16.56
CA VAL A 243 -9.40 -3.15 17.26
C VAL A 243 -8.53 -4.17 16.56
N ARG A 244 -7.29 -3.80 16.22
CA ARG A 244 -6.36 -4.63 15.45
C ARG A 244 -5.08 -4.88 16.21
N LEU A 245 -4.50 -6.07 16.02
CA LEU A 245 -3.16 -6.42 16.47
C LEU A 245 -2.29 -6.71 15.25
N VAL A 246 -1.26 -5.89 15.07
CA VAL A 246 -0.27 -6.03 14.00
C VAL A 246 1.05 -6.48 14.61
N ALA A 247 1.63 -7.54 14.10
CA ALA A 247 2.91 -8.04 14.61
C ALA A 247 4.02 -7.00 14.39
N GLN A 248 4.74 -6.61 15.43
CA GLN A 248 5.82 -5.63 15.36
C GLN A 248 6.98 -6.10 14.46
N ASN A 249 7.22 -7.41 14.43
CA ASN A 249 8.25 -8.06 13.62
C ASN A 249 7.87 -8.21 12.13
N ALA A 250 6.73 -7.69 11.71
CA ALA A 250 6.26 -7.73 10.32
C ALA A 250 5.98 -6.31 9.75
N THR A 251 6.42 -5.26 10.44
CA THR A 251 6.16 -3.86 10.03
C THR A 251 6.87 -3.42 8.75
N ASP A 252 7.73 -4.26 8.16
CA ASP A 252 8.31 -4.02 6.84
C ASP A 252 7.39 -4.39 5.67
N ALA A 253 6.20 -4.95 5.95
CA ALA A 253 5.16 -5.05 4.94
C ALA A 253 4.64 -3.66 4.54
N ASP A 254 4.34 -3.46 3.26
CA ASP A 254 3.83 -2.20 2.72
C ASP A 254 2.39 -1.93 3.16
N ASN A 255 1.65 -3.00 3.42
CA ASN A 255 0.27 -2.99 3.88
C ASN A 255 0.12 -3.85 5.15
N GLU A 256 -0.36 -3.24 6.23
CA GLU A 256 -0.57 -3.92 7.50
C GLU A 256 -1.67 -4.99 7.46
N ASP A 257 -2.64 -4.89 6.55
CA ASP A 257 -3.70 -5.90 6.42
C ASP A 257 -3.14 -7.29 6.10
N GLY A 258 -2.02 -7.35 5.37
CA GLY A 258 -1.36 -8.62 5.02
C GLY A 258 -0.64 -9.29 6.19
N VAL A 259 -0.35 -8.54 7.24
CA VAL A 259 0.42 -8.99 8.42
C VAL A 259 -0.32 -8.73 9.73
N GLU A 260 -1.62 -8.46 9.65
CA GLU A 260 -2.51 -8.39 10.81
C GLU A 260 -2.65 -9.76 11.44
N THR A 261 -2.35 -9.86 12.73
CA THR A 261 -2.41 -11.12 13.48
C THR A 261 -3.81 -11.39 14.03
N ALA A 262 -4.48 -10.37 14.55
CA ALA A 262 -5.82 -10.51 15.09
C ALA A 262 -6.62 -9.23 14.95
N LYS A 263 -7.92 -9.40 14.78
CA LYS A 263 -8.90 -8.33 14.73
C LYS A 263 -10.08 -8.66 15.62
N THR A 264 -10.62 -7.65 16.28
CA THR A 264 -11.87 -7.76 17.03
C THR A 264 -12.68 -6.49 16.88
N VAL A 265 -13.92 -6.53 17.31
CA VAL A 265 -14.83 -5.39 17.32
C VAL A 265 -15.32 -5.19 18.75
N THR A 266 -15.43 -3.94 19.18
CA THR A 266 -16.01 -3.66 20.50
C THR A 266 -17.52 -3.91 20.51
N ASN A 267 -18.04 -4.37 21.66
CA ASN A 267 -19.47 -4.50 21.89
C ASN A 267 -20.14 -3.13 22.14
N ALA A 268 -21.43 -3.13 22.47
CA ALA A 268 -22.19 -1.90 22.71
C ALA A 268 -21.64 -1.03 23.88
N THR A 269 -20.89 -1.62 24.80
CA THR A 269 -20.27 -0.93 25.96
C THR A 269 -18.82 -0.56 25.73
N GLY A 270 -18.29 -0.78 24.50
CA GLY A 270 -16.90 -0.50 24.15
C GLY A 270 -15.91 -1.57 24.59
N GLU A 271 -16.38 -2.73 25.07
CA GLU A 271 -15.52 -3.83 25.48
C GLU A 271 -15.09 -4.66 24.27
N PHE A 272 -13.86 -5.16 24.30
CA PHE A 272 -13.31 -6.01 23.25
C PHE A 272 -12.62 -7.23 23.83
N THR A 273 -12.56 -8.28 23.02
CA THR A 273 -11.82 -9.50 23.33
C THR A 273 -11.17 -10.05 22.06
N PHE A 274 -9.91 -10.38 22.15
CA PHE A 274 -9.23 -11.27 21.22
C PHE A 274 -9.10 -12.65 21.84
N LEU A 275 -9.36 -13.68 21.05
CA LEU A 275 -9.16 -15.06 21.42
C LEU A 275 -7.96 -15.64 20.65
N GLY A 276 -7.12 -16.41 21.30
CA GLY A 276 -6.07 -17.19 20.64
C GLY A 276 -4.96 -16.37 20.00
N VAL A 277 -4.52 -15.28 20.61
CA VAL A 277 -3.36 -14.50 20.13
C VAL A 277 -2.06 -15.18 20.58
N PRO A 278 -1.12 -15.50 19.67
CA PRO A 278 0.19 -16.04 20.04
C PRO A 278 0.97 -15.08 20.94
N SER A 279 1.90 -15.60 21.74
CA SER A 279 2.90 -14.76 22.42
C SER A 279 3.74 -13.98 21.40
N GLY A 280 4.09 -12.73 21.73
CA GLY A 280 4.86 -11.87 20.83
C GLY A 280 4.71 -10.39 21.15
N SER A 281 5.36 -9.57 20.32
CA SER A 281 5.28 -8.11 20.38
C SER A 281 4.39 -7.59 19.27
N TYR A 282 3.42 -6.77 19.64
CA TYR A 282 2.37 -6.27 18.75
C TYR A 282 2.23 -4.76 18.85
N LEU A 283 1.65 -4.17 17.82
CA LEU A 283 1.03 -2.85 17.87
C LEU A 283 -0.49 -3.05 17.93
N LEU A 284 -1.10 -2.64 19.04
CA LEU A 284 -2.54 -2.54 19.14
C LEU A 284 -2.96 -1.23 18.48
N ARG A 285 -3.86 -1.30 17.50
CA ARG A 285 -4.33 -0.17 16.72
C ARG A 285 -5.83 -0.07 16.73
N VAL A 286 -6.31 1.13 16.98
CA VAL A 286 -7.72 1.49 16.90
C VAL A 286 -7.81 2.82 16.17
N ALA A 287 -8.69 2.92 15.18
CA ALA A 287 -8.97 4.17 14.49
C ALA A 287 -10.44 4.25 14.09
N ARG A 288 -11.06 5.39 14.38
CA ARG A 288 -12.36 5.79 13.87
C ARG A 288 -12.14 6.98 12.96
N VAL A 289 -12.23 6.75 11.66
CA VAL A 289 -12.07 7.79 10.64
C VAL A 289 -13.44 8.08 10.03
N PRO A 290 -13.91 9.33 10.07
CA PRO A 290 -15.18 9.69 9.45
C PRO A 290 -15.15 9.44 7.94
N SER A 291 -16.22 8.87 7.40
CA SER A 291 -16.32 8.55 5.96
C SER A 291 -16.41 9.81 5.12
N THR A 292 -15.61 9.88 4.07
CA THR A 292 -15.64 10.93 3.04
C THR A 292 -16.19 10.44 1.71
N THR A 293 -16.56 9.15 1.64
CA THR A 293 -17.06 8.54 0.40
C THR A 293 -18.58 8.59 0.37
N ARG A 294 -19.14 8.84 -0.81
CA ARG A 294 -20.57 8.69 -1.05
C ARG A 294 -20.94 7.21 -0.94
N PRO A 295 -22.15 6.90 -0.45
CA PRO A 295 -22.68 5.55 -0.57
C PRO A 295 -22.73 5.17 -2.05
N THR A 296 -22.16 4.04 -2.40
CA THR A 296 -22.29 3.51 -3.77
C THR A 296 -23.74 3.12 -4.00
N THR A 297 -24.44 3.83 -4.85
CA THR A 297 -25.79 3.47 -5.25
C THR A 297 -25.70 2.39 -6.33
N MET A 298 -26.11 1.19 -6.01
CA MET A 298 -26.26 0.12 -6.99
C MET A 298 -27.72 0.06 -7.44
N THR A 299 -27.95 0.22 -8.72
CA THR A 299 -29.27 0.00 -9.32
C THR A 299 -29.30 -1.40 -9.91
N ALA A 300 -30.20 -2.24 -9.43
CA ALA A 300 -30.43 -3.57 -9.97
C ALA A 300 -31.46 -3.46 -11.13
N VAL A 301 -31.06 -3.83 -12.33
CA VAL A 301 -31.95 -3.94 -13.49
C VAL A 301 -32.07 -5.40 -13.86
N THR A 302 -33.28 -5.94 -13.79
CA THR A 302 -33.56 -7.32 -14.17
C THR A 302 -34.20 -7.34 -15.56
N VAL A 303 -33.49 -7.92 -16.52
CA VAL A 303 -33.97 -8.11 -17.89
C VAL A 303 -33.88 -9.59 -18.24
N GLY A 304 -34.99 -10.22 -18.62
CA GLY A 304 -35.01 -11.61 -19.04
C GLY A 304 -34.58 -12.63 -17.96
N GLY A 305 -34.81 -12.33 -16.67
CA GLY A 305 -34.42 -13.21 -15.56
C GLY A 305 -32.96 -13.06 -15.11
N THR A 306 -32.17 -12.21 -15.77
CA THR A 306 -30.79 -11.89 -15.35
C THR A 306 -30.79 -10.53 -14.68
N THR A 307 -30.33 -10.47 -13.42
CA THR A 307 -30.17 -9.22 -12.67
C THR A 307 -28.77 -8.66 -12.92
N MET A 308 -28.71 -7.50 -13.53
CA MET A 308 -27.48 -6.73 -13.70
C MET A 308 -27.44 -5.62 -12.67
N PHE A 309 -26.33 -5.50 -11.97
CA PHE A 309 -26.07 -4.39 -11.06
C PHE A 309 -25.30 -3.31 -11.80
N THR A 310 -25.89 -2.13 -11.88
CA THR A 310 -25.21 -0.94 -12.43
C THR A 310 -24.79 -0.06 -11.26
N VAL A 311 -23.51 0.23 -11.18
CA VAL A 311 -22.98 1.22 -10.25
C VAL A 311 -23.25 2.60 -10.85
N VAL A 312 -23.91 3.47 -10.10
CA VAL A 312 -24.06 4.87 -10.51
C VAL A 312 -22.68 5.52 -10.40
N ASP A 313 -22.19 6.01 -11.54
CA ASP A 313 -20.91 6.73 -11.58
C ASP A 313 -21.09 8.15 -11.06
N ASP A 314 -20.72 8.36 -9.82
CA ASP A 314 -20.72 9.66 -9.15
C ASP A 314 -19.41 10.45 -9.35
N SER A 315 -18.52 9.99 -10.22
CA SER A 315 -17.20 10.60 -10.45
C SER A 315 -17.25 12.07 -10.90
N ASN A 316 -18.34 12.47 -11.53
CA ASN A 316 -18.56 13.85 -12.00
C ASN A 316 -19.12 14.79 -10.91
N LEU A 317 -19.56 14.26 -9.78
CA LEU A 317 -20.08 15.08 -8.69
C LEU A 317 -18.94 15.68 -7.87
N PRO A 318 -19.11 16.90 -7.32
CA PRO A 318 -18.13 17.47 -6.40
C PRO A 318 -17.91 16.54 -5.18
N PRO A 319 -16.70 16.45 -4.62
CA PRO A 319 -16.46 15.69 -3.39
C PRO A 319 -17.43 16.09 -2.27
N LEU A 320 -17.79 15.16 -1.40
CA LEU A 320 -18.55 15.49 -0.20
C LEU A 320 -17.72 16.41 0.71
N PRO A 321 -18.34 17.36 1.41
CA PRO A 321 -17.66 18.15 2.43
C PRO A 321 -17.02 17.23 3.48
N LEU A 322 -15.87 17.63 4.02
CA LEU A 322 -15.24 16.90 5.10
C LEU A 322 -16.14 16.88 6.33
N PRO A 323 -16.34 15.70 6.95
CA PRO A 323 -17.11 15.57 8.17
C PRO A 323 -16.54 16.44 9.31
N GLU A 324 -17.42 17.00 10.13
CA GLU A 324 -17.03 17.71 11.36
C GLU A 324 -16.59 16.73 12.46
N ALA A 325 -17.11 15.52 12.46
CA ALA A 325 -16.73 14.48 13.41
C ALA A 325 -15.20 14.30 13.45
N PRO A 326 -14.60 14.15 14.63
CA PRO A 326 -13.18 13.96 14.75
C PRO A 326 -12.75 12.59 14.25
N THR A 327 -11.54 12.49 13.71
CA THR A 327 -10.82 11.23 13.67
C THR A 327 -10.34 10.94 15.08
N GLU A 328 -10.59 9.74 15.56
CA GLU A 328 -10.11 9.26 16.85
C GLU A 328 -9.21 8.05 16.64
N SER A 329 -8.08 8.00 17.31
CA SER A 329 -7.16 6.88 17.13
C SER A 329 -6.29 6.63 18.35
N GLN A 330 -5.80 5.40 18.46
CA GLN A 330 -4.75 5.01 19.38
C GLN A 330 -3.87 3.94 18.72
N SER A 331 -2.57 4.07 18.93
CA SER A 331 -1.59 3.06 18.57
C SER A 331 -0.64 2.86 19.75
N MET A 332 -0.59 1.65 20.31
CA MET A 332 0.24 1.36 21.47
C MET A 332 0.95 0.02 21.32
N PRO A 333 2.21 -0.10 21.77
CA PRO A 333 2.90 -1.38 21.82
C PRO A 333 2.24 -2.27 22.88
N LEU A 334 2.12 -3.55 22.57
CA LEU A 334 1.58 -4.58 23.45
C LEU A 334 2.45 -5.83 23.38
N VAL A 335 2.97 -6.25 24.52
CA VAL A 335 3.73 -7.49 24.62
C VAL A 335 2.86 -8.54 25.28
N ILE A 336 2.69 -9.68 24.60
CA ILE A 336 1.93 -10.83 25.06
C ILE A 336 2.94 -11.92 25.45
N GLY A 337 2.97 -12.26 26.73
CA GLY A 337 3.82 -13.32 27.27
C GLY A 337 3.11 -14.67 27.25
N ASP A 338 3.12 -15.33 28.41
CA ASP A 338 2.55 -16.66 28.67
C ASP A 338 1.21 -16.63 29.43
N GLN A 339 0.61 -15.44 29.59
CA GLN A 339 -0.62 -15.21 30.33
C GLN A 339 -1.60 -14.34 29.56
N ASP A 340 -2.90 -14.51 29.87
CA ASP A 340 -3.95 -13.65 29.37
C ASP A 340 -3.78 -12.22 29.90
N ILE A 341 -4.12 -11.24 29.03
CA ILE A 341 -4.20 -9.83 29.42
C ILE A 341 -5.66 -9.47 29.60
N ARG A 342 -6.01 -8.97 30.78
CA ARG A 342 -7.38 -8.57 31.10
C ARG A 342 -7.43 -7.11 31.52
N SER A 343 -8.62 -6.50 31.32
CA SER A 343 -8.89 -5.11 31.74
C SER A 343 -7.98 -4.05 31.10
N LEU A 344 -7.53 -4.28 29.85
CA LEU A 344 -6.78 -3.29 29.08
C LEU A 344 -7.68 -2.09 28.75
N THR A 345 -7.22 -0.87 29.06
CA THR A 345 -7.93 0.35 28.68
C THR A 345 -7.22 1.01 27.50
N VAL A 346 -7.95 1.21 26.41
CA VAL A 346 -7.46 1.88 25.20
C VAL A 346 -8.17 3.21 25.08
N GLN A 347 -7.47 4.29 25.43
CA GLN A 347 -8.01 5.64 25.35
C GLN A 347 -7.73 6.21 23.95
N LEU A 348 -8.78 6.49 23.19
CA LEU A 348 -8.65 7.15 21.90
C LEU A 348 -8.32 8.63 22.08
N GLN A 349 -7.50 9.12 21.19
CA GLN A 349 -7.11 10.53 21.12
C GLN A 349 -7.64 11.14 19.83
N ARG A 350 -8.00 12.42 19.89
CA ARG A 350 -8.38 13.17 18.71
C ARG A 350 -7.17 13.32 17.78
N GLY A 351 -7.34 12.93 16.52
CA GLY A 351 -6.35 13.20 15.48
C GLY A 351 -6.27 14.70 15.17
N PRO A 352 -5.07 15.29 15.19
CA PRO A 352 -4.88 16.70 14.85
C PRO A 352 -5.22 16.95 13.38
N ARG A 353 -5.69 18.14 13.07
CA ARG A 353 -5.99 18.59 11.72
C ARG A 353 -4.90 19.50 11.19
N LEU A 354 -4.67 19.45 9.90
CA LEU A 354 -3.83 20.39 9.18
C LEU A 354 -4.73 21.34 8.41
N SER A 355 -4.47 22.66 8.53
CA SER A 355 -5.21 23.69 7.81
C SER A 355 -4.29 24.78 7.27
N GLY A 356 -4.69 25.36 6.14
CA GLY A 356 -3.88 26.36 5.49
C GLY A 356 -4.48 26.89 4.22
N ARG A 357 -3.63 27.40 3.33
CA ARG A 357 -4.04 27.98 2.06
C ARG A 357 -3.06 27.69 0.93
N LEU A 358 -3.53 27.82 -0.30
CA LEU A 358 -2.68 27.88 -1.47
C LEU A 358 -2.06 29.28 -1.63
N ALA A 359 -0.86 29.30 -2.18
CA ALA A 359 -0.19 30.47 -2.74
C ALA A 359 0.31 30.11 -4.14
N TYR A 360 0.50 31.10 -4.99
CA TYR A 360 0.92 30.91 -6.38
C TYR A 360 2.20 31.68 -6.64
N ASP A 361 3.17 30.99 -7.24
CA ASP A 361 4.42 31.57 -7.75
C ASP A 361 4.55 31.23 -9.25
N GLY A 362 3.96 32.10 -10.06
CA GLY A 362 3.91 31.91 -11.51
C GLY A 362 3.05 32.92 -12.21
N SER A 363 2.92 32.78 -13.52
CA SER A 363 2.18 33.70 -14.39
C SER A 363 0.92 33.06 -15.01
N SER A 364 0.76 31.77 -14.91
CA SER A 364 -0.41 31.06 -15.40
C SER A 364 -1.67 31.47 -14.62
N PRO A 365 -2.88 31.38 -15.24
CA PRO A 365 -4.12 31.61 -14.53
C PRO A 365 -4.23 30.72 -13.29
N GLN A 366 -4.63 31.29 -12.16
CA GLN A 366 -4.86 30.52 -10.94
C GLN A 366 -5.99 29.50 -11.13
N LEU A 367 -5.99 28.47 -10.31
CA LEU A 367 -7.05 27.47 -10.33
C LEU A 367 -8.40 28.12 -10.04
N THR A 368 -9.41 27.76 -10.86
CA THR A 368 -10.78 28.21 -10.65
C THR A 368 -11.38 27.56 -9.40
N ALA A 369 -12.46 28.15 -8.88
CA ALA A 369 -13.19 27.60 -7.73
C ALA A 369 -13.60 26.12 -7.94
N ASP A 370 -14.07 25.76 -9.14
CA ASP A 370 -14.44 24.39 -9.47
C ASP A 370 -13.23 23.44 -9.49
N GLN A 371 -12.09 23.88 -10.03
CA GLN A 371 -10.84 23.11 -9.99
C GLN A 371 -10.33 22.92 -8.55
N LEU A 372 -10.42 23.96 -7.72
CA LEU A 372 -10.01 23.88 -6.31
C LEU A 372 -10.86 22.88 -5.53
N VAL A 373 -12.18 22.93 -5.65
CA VAL A 373 -13.07 21.99 -4.94
C VAL A 373 -12.83 20.54 -5.37
N ARG A 374 -12.41 20.31 -6.62
CA ARG A 374 -12.08 18.96 -7.13
C ARG A 374 -10.63 18.53 -6.83
N ALA A 375 -9.76 19.46 -6.50
CA ALA A 375 -8.41 19.14 -6.07
C ALA A 375 -8.41 18.53 -4.67
N THR A 376 -7.49 17.63 -4.43
CA THR A 376 -7.31 16.99 -3.12
C THR A 376 -5.94 17.31 -2.56
N ILE A 377 -5.87 17.43 -1.25
CA ILE A 377 -4.61 17.44 -0.53
C ILE A 377 -4.44 16.07 0.13
N ASN A 378 -3.31 15.45 -0.11
CA ASN A 378 -2.97 14.14 0.42
C ASN A 378 -1.73 14.27 1.29
N LEU A 379 -1.73 13.59 2.42
CA LEU A 379 -0.58 13.46 3.28
C LEU A 379 -0.03 12.03 3.14
N ASP A 380 1.06 11.93 2.40
CA ASP A 380 1.72 10.65 2.17
C ASP A 380 2.72 10.39 3.29
N SER A 381 2.64 9.24 3.93
CA SER A 381 3.65 8.82 4.89
C SER A 381 5.02 8.76 4.21
N ILE A 382 6.05 9.28 4.87
CA ILE A 382 7.40 9.38 4.30
C ILE A 382 8.01 8.02 4.00
N ASP A 383 7.67 7.01 4.77
CA ASP A 383 8.17 5.65 4.62
C ASP A 383 7.36 4.81 3.62
N GLY A 384 6.36 5.42 2.97
CA GLY A 384 5.53 4.78 1.97
C GLY A 384 4.52 3.77 2.52
N ARG A 385 4.34 3.69 3.84
CA ARG A 385 3.35 2.77 4.44
C ARG A 385 1.95 3.29 4.26
N VAL A 386 1.04 2.37 4.00
CA VAL A 386 -0.40 2.63 3.98
C VAL A 386 -1.02 2.00 5.22
N PHE A 387 -1.69 2.82 6.02
CA PHE A 387 -2.43 2.35 7.20
C PHE A 387 -3.90 2.19 6.84
N PRO A 388 -4.52 1.03 7.07
CA PRO A 388 -5.94 0.83 6.83
C PRO A 388 -6.79 1.85 7.57
N GLY A 389 -7.70 2.50 6.84
CA GLY A 389 -8.59 3.52 7.39
C GLY A 389 -7.94 4.87 7.68
N ALA A 390 -6.61 4.99 7.60
CA ALA A 390 -5.92 6.26 7.75
C ALA A 390 -5.89 7.00 6.41
N THR A 391 -6.81 7.91 6.21
CA THR A 391 -6.81 8.75 5.03
C THR A 391 -6.20 10.10 5.37
N GLY A 392 -4.94 10.31 5.04
CA GLY A 392 -4.31 11.63 5.07
C GLY A 392 -4.91 12.56 4.01
N LYS A 393 -6.26 12.62 3.93
CA LYS A 393 -6.98 13.38 2.92
C LYS A 393 -7.47 14.71 3.46
N GLY A 394 -7.41 15.72 2.60
CA GLY A 394 -8.02 17.01 2.84
C GLY A 394 -8.65 17.55 1.56
N GLN A 395 -9.37 18.65 1.71
CA GLN A 395 -10.09 19.32 0.64
C GLN A 395 -9.79 20.80 0.64
N PHE A 396 -9.86 21.38 -0.56
CA PHE A 396 -9.82 22.83 -0.75
C PHE A 396 -11.22 23.41 -0.79
N GLU A 397 -11.34 24.59 -0.23
CA GLU A 397 -12.48 25.47 -0.42
C GLU A 397 -12.31 26.29 -1.70
N ALA A 398 -13.40 26.88 -2.20
CA ALA A 398 -13.39 27.70 -3.40
C ALA A 398 -12.45 28.93 -3.34
N ASN A 399 -12.09 29.36 -2.13
CA ASN A 399 -11.17 30.48 -1.86
C ASN A 399 -9.69 30.05 -1.72
N GLY A 400 -9.38 28.76 -1.96
CA GLY A 400 -8.04 28.22 -1.84
C GLY A 400 -7.59 27.89 -0.41
N GLN A 401 -8.45 28.05 0.58
CA GLN A 401 -8.21 27.50 1.92
C GLN A 401 -8.39 25.98 1.88
N PHE A 402 -7.73 25.29 2.79
CA PHE A 402 -7.88 23.84 2.92
C PHE A 402 -7.89 23.40 4.37
N ARG A 403 -8.50 22.25 4.60
CA ARG A 403 -8.41 21.50 5.84
C ARG A 403 -8.33 20.01 5.57
N THR A 404 -7.76 19.26 6.51
CA THR A 404 -7.71 17.80 6.44
C THR A 404 -8.71 17.16 7.41
N LEU A 405 -8.97 15.87 7.23
CA LEU A 405 -9.44 15.04 8.34
C LEU A 405 -8.42 15.05 9.47
N GLY A 406 -8.83 14.61 10.65
CA GLY A 406 -7.87 14.31 11.72
C GLY A 406 -6.88 13.24 11.27
N LEU A 407 -5.60 13.46 11.58
CA LEU A 407 -4.47 12.66 11.14
C LEU A 407 -4.00 11.73 12.25
N LEU A 408 -3.35 10.65 11.88
CA LEU A 408 -2.57 9.85 12.82
C LEU A 408 -1.22 10.53 13.09
N PRO A 409 -0.64 10.37 14.29
CA PRO A 409 0.73 10.81 14.54
C PRO A 409 1.71 10.20 13.55
N GLY A 410 2.64 10.99 13.03
CA GLY A 410 3.60 10.50 12.03
C GLY A 410 4.32 11.63 11.31
N ARG A 411 5.08 11.27 10.29
CA ARG A 411 5.79 12.22 9.41
C ARG A 411 5.24 12.10 8.00
N TYR A 412 4.83 13.22 7.42
CA TYR A 412 4.09 13.23 6.16
C TYR A 412 4.62 14.27 5.19
N LEU A 413 4.53 13.93 3.91
CA LEU A 413 4.73 14.85 2.80
C LEU A 413 3.38 15.26 2.23
N ILE A 414 3.20 16.55 1.98
CA ILE A 414 1.99 17.04 1.31
C ILE A 414 2.11 16.78 -0.20
N ARG A 415 1.06 16.21 -0.75
CA ARG A 415 0.86 16.00 -2.18
C ARG A 415 -0.50 16.55 -2.60
N LEU A 416 -0.59 17.02 -3.82
CA LEU A 416 -1.86 17.45 -4.40
C LEU A 416 -2.29 16.46 -5.47
N GLY A 417 -3.59 16.17 -5.49
CA GLY A 417 -4.23 15.36 -6.51
C GLY A 417 -5.29 16.17 -7.27
N GLY A 418 -5.72 15.64 -8.41
CA GLY A 418 -6.66 16.29 -9.31
C GLY A 418 -5.98 17.00 -10.48
N ASN A 419 -6.79 17.68 -11.31
CA ASN A 419 -6.28 18.45 -12.43
C ASN A 419 -5.84 19.84 -11.95
N LEU A 420 -4.56 20.04 -11.83
CA LEU A 420 -3.95 21.29 -11.36
C LEU A 420 -3.63 22.26 -12.52
N ALA A 421 -4.14 22.03 -13.72
CA ALA A 421 -3.99 22.92 -14.90
C ALA A 421 -2.53 23.37 -15.16
N GLY A 422 -1.56 22.46 -14.99
CA GLY A 422 -0.14 22.74 -15.18
C GLY A 422 0.60 23.24 -13.96
N TRP A 423 -0.10 23.53 -12.85
CA TRP A 423 0.53 23.87 -11.59
C TRP A 423 1.13 22.66 -10.89
N SER A 424 2.25 22.87 -10.23
CA SER A 424 2.94 21.86 -9.42
C SER A 424 3.27 22.43 -8.05
N VAL A 425 3.36 21.60 -7.03
CA VAL A 425 3.80 22.04 -5.70
C VAL A 425 5.26 22.48 -5.79
N ASP A 426 5.55 23.72 -5.44
CA ASP A 426 6.92 24.20 -5.26
C ASP A 426 7.41 23.90 -3.84
N SER A 427 6.73 24.45 -2.88
CA SER A 427 7.15 24.38 -1.48
C SER A 427 5.95 24.32 -0.53
N VAL A 428 6.23 23.91 0.70
CA VAL A 428 5.29 23.94 1.81
C VAL A 428 5.93 24.71 2.95
N SER A 429 5.24 25.68 3.52
CA SER A 429 5.70 26.39 4.71
C SER A 429 4.76 26.20 5.90
N VAL A 430 5.33 26.04 7.07
CA VAL A 430 4.63 25.89 8.34
C VAL A 430 5.23 26.88 9.34
N GLY A 431 4.40 27.72 9.94
CA GLY A 431 4.88 28.75 10.87
C GLY A 431 5.91 29.69 10.24
N GLY A 432 5.81 29.97 8.94
CA GLY A 432 6.77 30.81 8.20
C GLY A 432 8.09 30.11 7.80
N LYS A 433 8.32 28.88 8.23
CA LYS A 433 9.47 28.09 7.84
C LYS A 433 9.17 27.31 6.56
N ASN A 434 9.94 27.56 5.52
CA ASN A 434 9.83 26.79 4.26
C ASN A 434 10.44 25.41 4.43
N LEU A 435 9.69 24.38 4.04
CA LEU A 435 10.03 22.94 4.13
C LEU A 435 10.03 22.31 2.73
N PRO A 436 10.97 22.65 1.85
CA PRO A 436 11.00 22.07 0.51
C PRO A 436 11.32 20.58 0.63
N ASP A 437 10.35 19.73 0.26
CA ASP A 437 10.44 18.26 0.34
C ASP A 437 10.81 17.69 1.72
N GLN A 438 10.63 18.49 2.79
CA GLN A 438 10.78 18.00 4.15
C GLN A 438 9.43 17.59 4.71
N PRO A 439 9.38 16.50 5.47
CA PRO A 439 8.13 16.04 6.06
C PRO A 439 7.67 16.96 7.19
N ILE A 440 6.35 17.08 7.30
CA ILE A 440 5.70 17.68 8.45
C ILE A 440 5.53 16.61 9.52
N ALA A 441 6.01 16.88 10.72
CA ALA A 441 5.77 16.01 11.87
C ALA A 441 4.38 16.35 12.45
N ILE A 442 3.52 15.36 12.50
CA ILE A 442 2.19 15.43 13.11
C ILE A 442 2.26 14.72 14.47
N ALA A 443 1.96 15.43 15.53
CA ALA A 443 1.92 14.89 16.89
C ALA A 443 0.46 14.82 17.40
N ASP A 444 0.11 15.69 18.35
CA ASP A 444 -1.18 15.69 19.07
C ASP A 444 -1.95 17.02 18.94
N THR A 445 -1.37 18.00 18.27
CA THR A 445 -1.96 19.35 18.15
C THR A 445 -2.25 19.72 16.70
N ASP A 446 -3.33 20.46 16.49
CA ASP A 446 -3.70 21.00 15.19
C ASP A 446 -2.58 21.92 14.64
N ILE A 447 -2.30 21.80 13.36
CA ILE A 447 -1.32 22.64 12.66
C ILE A 447 -2.10 23.58 11.73
N SER A 448 -2.01 24.87 12.00
CA SER A 448 -2.66 25.90 11.19
C SER A 448 -1.65 26.78 10.45
N GLY A 449 -2.15 27.57 9.50
CA GLY A 449 -1.33 28.52 8.76
C GLY A 449 -0.32 27.88 7.80
N VAL A 450 -0.59 26.66 7.38
CA VAL A 450 0.22 26.00 6.35
C VAL A 450 0.01 26.70 5.01
N VAL A 451 1.09 27.05 4.32
CA VAL A 451 1.03 27.60 2.98
C VAL A 451 1.64 26.60 2.00
N VAL A 452 0.82 26.13 1.06
CA VAL A 452 1.27 25.30 -0.05
C VAL A 452 1.45 26.22 -1.26
N THR A 453 2.70 26.45 -1.68
CA THR A 453 3.00 27.27 -2.84
C THR A 453 3.02 26.42 -4.10
N LEU A 454 2.24 26.83 -5.08
CA LEU A 454 2.21 26.24 -6.41
C LEU A 454 3.07 27.05 -7.36
N THR A 455 3.74 26.37 -8.30
CA THR A 455 4.49 27.01 -9.38
C THR A 455 4.12 26.41 -10.72
N ASP A 456 4.11 27.26 -11.76
CA ASP A 456 4.10 26.85 -13.18
C ASP A 456 5.52 26.83 -13.78
N ARG A 457 6.54 27.17 -12.94
CA ARG A 457 7.94 27.30 -13.33
C ARG A 457 8.75 26.06 -12.96
N VAL A 458 8.34 24.91 -13.48
CA VAL A 458 9.09 23.65 -13.29
C VAL A 458 10.17 23.48 -14.33
N GLY A 459 11.28 22.85 -13.93
CA GLY A 459 12.38 22.54 -14.82
C GLY A 459 12.11 21.33 -15.71
N SER A 460 12.84 21.27 -16.80
CA SER A 460 12.89 20.08 -17.67
C SER A 460 14.30 19.82 -18.20
N ILE A 461 14.58 18.56 -18.51
CA ILE A 461 15.83 18.15 -19.14
C ILE A 461 15.54 17.18 -20.27
N GLY A 462 16.22 17.40 -21.40
CA GLY A 462 16.17 16.51 -22.55
C GLY A 462 17.53 16.41 -23.22
N GLY A 463 17.63 15.57 -24.21
CA GLY A 463 18.86 15.38 -24.96
C GLY A 463 18.93 14.06 -25.69
N SER A 464 20.12 13.71 -26.17
CA SER A 464 20.38 12.41 -26.80
C SER A 464 21.20 11.50 -25.89
N VAL A 465 21.05 10.18 -26.09
CA VAL A 465 21.85 9.17 -25.41
C VAL A 465 22.60 8.34 -26.43
N ARG A 466 23.91 8.23 -26.26
CA ARG A 466 24.82 7.44 -27.12
C ARG A 466 25.27 6.17 -26.42
N ASP A 467 25.48 5.13 -27.21
CA ASP A 467 26.08 3.89 -26.70
C ASP A 467 27.58 4.16 -26.35
N GLY A 468 27.95 3.85 -25.12
CA GLY A 468 29.34 3.98 -24.65
C GLY A 468 30.35 3.08 -25.37
N ARG A 469 29.91 2.13 -26.17
CA ARG A 469 30.75 1.14 -26.87
C ARG A 469 30.90 1.39 -28.37
N GLY A 470 29.92 2.00 -29.01
CA GLY A 470 29.83 2.06 -30.46
C GLY A 470 29.54 3.43 -31.06
N GLY A 471 29.33 4.48 -30.25
CA GLY A 471 29.16 5.87 -30.73
C GLY A 471 27.81 6.20 -31.39
N GLY A 472 26.94 5.22 -31.64
CA GLY A 472 25.57 5.42 -32.12
C GLY A 472 24.57 5.76 -30.99
N THR A 473 23.33 6.09 -31.35
CA THR A 473 22.25 6.29 -30.38
C THR A 473 21.97 5.00 -29.62
N ASP A 474 21.64 5.10 -28.32
CA ASP A 474 21.28 3.94 -27.50
C ASP A 474 19.80 3.95 -27.07
N PRO A 475 18.90 3.39 -27.87
CA PRO A 475 17.48 3.28 -27.51
C PRO A 475 17.21 2.28 -26.38
N ASN A 476 18.21 1.52 -25.95
CA ASN A 476 18.11 0.55 -24.86
C ASN A 476 18.38 1.15 -23.49
N ALA A 477 18.85 2.37 -23.44
CA ALA A 477 19.14 3.08 -22.20
C ALA A 477 17.87 3.61 -21.53
N ALA A 478 17.99 3.82 -20.24
CA ALA A 478 17.09 4.64 -19.42
C ALA A 478 17.91 5.76 -18.80
N VAL A 479 17.31 6.94 -18.72
CA VAL A 479 17.88 8.10 -18.04
C VAL A 479 17.24 8.22 -16.66
N LEU A 480 18.08 8.29 -15.65
CA LEU A 480 17.71 8.44 -14.25
C LEU A 480 18.10 9.83 -13.78
N VAL A 481 17.21 10.49 -13.06
CA VAL A 481 17.43 11.79 -12.43
C VAL A 481 17.07 11.69 -10.96
N PHE A 482 18.01 12.06 -10.10
CA PHE A 482 17.82 12.01 -8.65
C PHE A 482 18.63 13.11 -7.95
N PRO A 483 18.25 13.53 -6.73
CA PRO A 483 18.96 14.58 -5.99
C PRO A 483 20.44 14.29 -5.80
N ALA A 484 21.28 15.31 -5.92
CA ALA A 484 22.71 15.18 -5.63
C ALA A 484 23.01 14.96 -4.14
N SER A 485 22.07 15.38 -3.26
CA SER A 485 22.17 15.16 -1.81
C SER A 485 21.56 13.82 -1.43
N SER A 486 22.35 12.95 -0.81
CA SER A 486 21.91 11.64 -0.31
C SER A 486 20.81 11.72 0.76
N ALA A 487 20.72 12.84 1.47
CA ALA A 487 19.65 13.07 2.45
C ALA A 487 18.24 13.09 1.84
N LEU A 488 18.12 13.23 0.51
CA LEU A 488 16.85 13.24 -0.22
C LEU A 488 16.58 11.92 -0.97
N TRP A 489 17.29 10.84 -0.67
CA TRP A 489 17.10 9.54 -1.30
C TRP A 489 16.13 8.61 -0.54
N GLN A 490 15.91 8.90 0.73
CA GLN A 490 15.02 8.16 1.60
C GLN A 490 13.89 9.07 2.12
N ASP A 491 12.90 8.49 2.72
CA ASP A 491 11.77 9.22 3.30
C ASP A 491 11.04 10.12 2.28
N THR A 492 10.95 9.64 1.04
CA THR A 492 10.44 10.42 -0.11
C THR A 492 8.98 10.18 -0.42
N SER A 493 8.26 9.41 0.41
CA SER A 493 6.96 8.77 0.15
C SER A 493 7.00 7.77 -1.02
N ALA A 494 5.88 7.08 -1.25
CA ALA A 494 5.77 6.12 -2.34
C ALA A 494 5.91 6.76 -3.74
N ASN A 495 5.63 8.07 -3.86
CA ASN A 495 5.68 8.80 -5.13
C ASN A 495 6.66 9.98 -5.06
N PRO A 496 7.96 9.72 -5.14
CA PRO A 496 8.98 10.76 -5.05
C PRO A 496 8.96 11.69 -6.25
N ARG A 497 8.86 13.01 -6.03
CA ARG A 497 8.83 13.99 -7.13
C ARG A 497 10.22 14.33 -7.70
N ARG A 498 11.30 14.02 -6.97
CA ARG A 498 12.69 14.32 -7.37
C ARG A 498 13.46 13.12 -7.91
N LEU A 499 12.93 11.91 -7.76
CA LEU A 499 13.50 10.70 -8.33
C LEU A 499 12.67 10.31 -9.55
N LYS A 500 13.22 10.52 -10.73
CA LYS A 500 12.54 10.27 -12.00
C LYS A 500 13.35 9.41 -12.92
N SER A 501 12.68 8.63 -13.74
CA SER A 501 13.30 7.84 -14.79
C SER A 501 12.48 7.92 -16.07
N THR A 502 13.14 7.87 -17.21
CA THR A 502 12.49 7.76 -18.51
C THR A 502 13.27 6.82 -19.40
N ARG A 503 12.57 6.17 -20.32
CA ARG A 503 13.18 5.39 -21.39
C ARG A 503 13.64 6.32 -22.49
N VAL A 504 14.79 5.99 -23.06
CA VAL A 504 15.26 6.63 -24.29
C VAL A 504 14.36 6.20 -25.45
N SER A 505 13.96 7.15 -26.29
CA SER A 505 13.13 6.88 -27.46
C SER A 505 13.88 6.06 -28.51
N THR A 506 13.16 5.56 -29.52
CA THR A 506 13.77 4.86 -30.67
C THR A 506 14.73 5.73 -31.48
N ARG A 507 14.58 7.05 -31.38
CA ARG A 507 15.49 8.04 -32.03
C ARG A 507 16.72 8.37 -31.17
N GLY A 508 16.84 7.76 -29.99
CA GLY A 508 17.94 8.00 -29.05
C GLY A 508 17.78 9.27 -28.22
N THR A 509 16.59 9.84 -28.12
CA THR A 509 16.30 11.05 -27.33
C THR A 509 15.55 10.73 -26.06
N TYR A 510 15.67 11.61 -25.06
CA TYR A 510 14.92 11.52 -23.82
C TYR A 510 14.38 12.89 -23.40
N GLN A 511 13.32 12.88 -22.60
CA GLN A 511 12.71 14.05 -21.97
C GLN A 511 12.23 13.69 -20.57
N ILE A 512 12.55 14.54 -19.59
CA ILE A 512 12.04 14.48 -18.22
C ILE A 512 11.57 15.87 -17.84
N ASP A 513 10.29 15.97 -17.52
CA ASP A 513 9.60 17.20 -17.15
C ASP A 513 9.25 17.25 -15.67
N ASN A 514 8.80 18.41 -15.22
CA ASN A 514 8.34 18.64 -13.83
C ASN A 514 9.44 18.37 -12.80
N LEU A 515 10.66 18.87 -13.04
CA LEU A 515 11.75 18.81 -12.09
C LEU A 515 11.73 20.08 -11.22
N PRO A 516 11.57 19.94 -9.88
CA PRO A 516 11.73 21.07 -8.96
C PRO A 516 13.15 21.65 -9.04
N ALA A 517 13.31 22.94 -8.74
CA ALA A 517 14.63 23.56 -8.63
C ALA A 517 15.51 22.81 -7.61
N GLY A 518 16.82 22.71 -7.88
CA GLY A 518 17.78 22.03 -7.03
C GLY A 518 18.93 21.37 -7.80
N ASP A 519 19.79 20.69 -7.06
CA ASP A 519 20.95 19.94 -7.59
C ASP A 519 20.59 18.48 -7.80
N TYR A 520 20.88 17.97 -8.98
CA TYR A 520 20.58 16.60 -9.39
C TYR A 520 21.80 15.90 -9.98
N ILE A 521 21.76 14.58 -9.93
CA ILE A 521 22.59 13.70 -10.73
C ILE A 521 21.73 13.17 -11.87
N VAL A 522 22.28 13.20 -13.08
CA VAL A 522 21.67 12.67 -14.30
C VAL A 522 22.58 11.59 -14.86
N VAL A 523 22.06 10.40 -15.06
CA VAL A 523 22.85 9.27 -15.58
C VAL A 523 22.02 8.43 -16.54
N ALA A 524 22.65 7.98 -17.62
CA ALA A 524 22.07 7.00 -18.54
C ALA A 524 22.70 5.63 -18.29
N ILE A 525 21.87 4.61 -18.11
CA ILE A 525 22.27 3.20 -17.94
C ILE A 525 21.39 2.29 -18.80
N ASP A 526 21.83 1.05 -19.08
CA ASP A 526 20.97 0.06 -19.73
C ASP A 526 19.74 -0.21 -18.83
N ASP A 527 18.54 -0.16 -19.43
CA ASP A 527 17.25 -0.33 -18.72
C ASP A 527 17.14 -1.67 -17.95
N ARG A 528 17.89 -2.68 -18.35
CA ARG A 528 17.93 -3.96 -17.61
C ARG A 528 18.37 -3.80 -16.15
N PHE A 529 19.15 -2.77 -15.86
CA PHE A 529 19.71 -2.50 -14.54
C PHE A 529 18.94 -1.46 -13.72
N THR A 530 17.71 -1.11 -14.15
CA THR A 530 16.89 -0.10 -13.47
C THR A 530 15.90 -0.68 -12.44
N ALA A 531 15.88 -1.99 -12.21
CA ALA A 531 14.85 -2.60 -11.34
C ALA A 531 14.84 -2.06 -9.91
N ASP A 532 16.01 -1.79 -9.36
CA ASP A 532 16.22 -1.40 -7.97
C ASP A 532 17.04 -0.10 -7.84
N TRP A 533 17.00 0.75 -8.87
CA TRP A 533 17.83 1.93 -8.94
C TRP A 533 17.63 2.92 -7.78
N GLN A 534 16.45 2.90 -7.13
CA GLN A 534 16.11 3.75 -5.97
C GLN A 534 16.69 3.25 -4.64
N ARG A 535 17.40 2.12 -4.62
CA ARG A 535 18.13 1.70 -3.41
C ARG A 535 19.24 2.70 -3.09
N PRO A 536 19.39 3.16 -1.83
CA PRO A 536 20.42 4.17 -1.49
C PRO A 536 21.84 3.77 -1.92
N GLN A 537 22.22 2.50 -1.73
CA GLN A 537 23.54 1.98 -2.16
C GLN A 537 23.69 2.01 -3.68
N ARG A 538 22.58 1.79 -4.41
CA ARG A 538 22.60 1.86 -5.87
C ARG A 538 22.71 3.30 -6.35
N LEU A 539 21.97 4.21 -5.74
CA LEU A 539 22.06 5.66 -6.00
C LEU A 539 23.46 6.18 -5.74
N GLU A 540 24.14 5.73 -4.68
CA GLU A 540 25.53 6.10 -4.40
C GLU A 540 26.47 5.65 -5.53
N SER A 541 26.31 4.44 -6.02
CA SER A 541 27.10 3.92 -7.15
C SER A 541 26.80 4.70 -8.44
N LEU A 542 25.54 5.01 -8.71
CA LEU A 542 25.11 5.77 -9.88
C LEU A 542 25.57 7.24 -9.82
N ALA A 543 25.62 7.84 -8.62
CA ALA A 543 26.06 9.22 -8.44
C ALA A 543 27.53 9.42 -8.87
N ARG A 544 28.36 8.39 -8.77
CA ARG A 544 29.75 8.42 -9.22
C ARG A 544 29.92 8.38 -10.75
N LEU A 545 28.89 7.89 -11.45
CA LEU A 545 28.84 7.72 -12.90
C LEU A 545 28.10 8.86 -13.61
N GLY A 546 27.27 9.60 -12.86
CA GLY A 546 26.38 10.59 -13.40
C GLY A 546 26.98 12.00 -13.50
N THR A 547 26.30 12.84 -14.26
CA THR A 547 26.62 14.25 -14.42
C THR A 547 25.79 15.07 -13.43
N ARG A 548 26.46 15.99 -12.72
CA ARG A 548 25.76 16.92 -11.83
C ARG A 548 25.14 18.07 -12.61
N VAL A 549 23.88 18.36 -12.37
CA VAL A 549 23.10 19.42 -13.03
C VAL A 549 22.32 20.20 -11.99
N THR A 550 22.46 21.53 -11.99
CA THR A 550 21.66 22.42 -11.13
C THR A 550 20.51 23.02 -11.93
N PHE A 551 19.30 22.95 -11.39
CA PHE A 551 18.10 23.57 -11.96
C PHE A 551 17.70 24.80 -11.14
N SER A 552 17.49 25.90 -11.82
CA SER A 552 16.71 27.04 -11.34
C SER A 552 15.25 26.90 -11.77
N ALA A 553 14.38 27.80 -11.28
CA ALA A 553 12.98 27.80 -11.68
C ALA A 553 12.84 27.99 -13.22
N ALA A 554 11.99 27.20 -13.84
CA ALA A 554 11.70 27.18 -15.28
C ALA A 554 12.88 26.81 -16.19
N ASP A 555 14.00 26.31 -15.67
CA ASP A 555 15.13 25.91 -16.49
C ASP A 555 14.77 24.80 -17.46
N ARG A 556 15.10 24.99 -18.73
CA ARG A 556 15.05 23.94 -19.75
C ARG A 556 16.47 23.65 -20.19
N LYS A 557 16.94 22.44 -19.86
CA LYS A 557 18.33 22.07 -20.12
C LYS A 557 18.42 20.97 -21.16
N THR A 558 19.46 21.06 -21.99
CA THR A 558 19.83 19.99 -22.91
C THR A 558 21.11 19.37 -22.40
N LEU A 559 21.12 18.05 -22.25
CA LEU A 559 22.28 17.28 -21.81
C LEU A 559 22.35 15.98 -22.61
N ASP A 560 23.38 15.89 -23.45
CA ASP A 560 23.70 14.65 -24.15
C ASP A 560 24.49 13.73 -23.22
N LEU A 561 24.10 12.48 -23.18
CA LEU A 561 24.61 11.47 -22.27
C LEU A 561 25.24 10.30 -23.05
N THR A 562 26.11 9.59 -22.38
CA THR A 562 26.64 8.29 -22.83
C THR A 562 26.21 7.23 -21.81
N THR A 563 25.69 6.09 -22.30
CA THR A 563 25.29 4.96 -21.45
C THR A 563 26.48 4.46 -20.63
N GLN A 564 26.33 4.51 -19.32
CA GLN A 564 27.32 4.03 -18.36
C GLN A 564 27.18 2.53 -18.11
N VAL A 565 28.32 1.87 -17.94
CA VAL A 565 28.36 0.46 -17.57
C VAL A 565 28.27 0.36 -16.06
N VAL A 566 27.18 -0.22 -15.62
CA VAL A 566 26.96 -0.50 -14.20
C VAL A 566 27.47 -1.90 -13.91
N ARG A 567 28.39 -2.02 -12.95
CA ARG A 567 28.95 -3.28 -12.47
C ARG A 567 28.24 -3.76 -11.21
#